data_544397765af1be40706a0db4ffd2c092
#
_entry.id   544397765af1be40706a0db4ffd2c092
#
_cell.length_a   1.000
_cell.length_b   1.000
_cell.length_c   1.000
_cell.angle_alpha   90.00
_cell.angle_beta   90.00
_cell.angle_gamma   90.00
#
_symmetry.space_group_name_H-M   'P 1'
#
loop_
_entity.id
_entity.type
_entity.pdbx_description
1 polymer ?
#
loop_
_entity_poly.entity_id
_entity_poly.type
_entity_poly.pdbx_seq_one_letter_code
_entity_poly.pdbx_strand_id
1 'polypeptide(L)'
;TQSRSSAASDVYKRQDHNRATSDPEIWRKAAAFDMAGEEVDGMDVLAVRAAAQRAIERARAGEGPTLLECLTYRFRGHSLADPDELRAATEKEFWAQRDPIKRLAADLIAAGLVSEGELKEIEREVDAEISDCVEFALAAPEPDGSELTRYIWAED
;
A
#
# COMPACT_ATOMS: atom_id res chain seq x y z
N THR A 1 19.57 -24.27 -11.68
CA THR A 1 19.55 -23.67 -10.32
C THR A 1 20.24 -22.30 -10.28
N GLN A 2 20.96 -21.90 -11.29
CA GLN A 2 21.78 -20.68 -11.26
C GLN A 2 21.15 -19.50 -12.00
N SER A 3 20.22 -19.75 -12.90
CA SER A 3 19.29 -18.74 -13.43
C SER A 3 18.41 -18.15 -12.32
N ARG A 4 18.54 -18.70 -11.11
CA ARG A 4 17.76 -18.30 -9.95
C ARG A 4 18.38 -17.18 -9.12
N SER A 5 19.62 -16.74 -9.33
CA SER A 5 20.19 -15.79 -8.38
C SER A 5 19.94 -14.32 -8.76
N SER A 6 20.06 -13.90 -9.99
CA SER A 6 19.61 -12.55 -10.38
C SER A 6 18.10 -12.51 -10.64
N ALA A 7 17.54 -13.55 -11.25
CA ALA A 7 16.09 -13.75 -11.29
C ALA A 7 15.50 -14.04 -9.93
N ALA A 8 16.23 -14.64 -8.96
CA ALA A 8 15.74 -14.85 -7.61
C ALA A 8 15.59 -13.54 -6.81
N SER A 9 16.41 -12.53 -7.05
CA SER A 9 16.18 -11.22 -6.46
C SER A 9 14.90 -10.57 -6.99
N ASP A 10 14.62 -10.73 -8.27
CA ASP A 10 13.40 -10.21 -8.89
C ASP A 10 12.18 -11.04 -8.55
N VAL A 11 12.30 -12.36 -8.53
CA VAL A 11 11.26 -13.29 -8.09
C VAL A 11 11.00 -13.11 -6.58
N TYR A 12 12.01 -12.90 -5.77
CA TYR A 12 11.90 -12.63 -4.34
C TYR A 12 11.14 -11.34 -4.05
N LYS A 13 11.41 -10.27 -4.77
CA LYS A 13 10.72 -8.97 -4.62
C LYS A 13 9.28 -8.96 -5.13
N ARG A 14 8.88 -9.99 -5.89
CA ARG A 14 7.56 -10.06 -6.54
C ARG A 14 6.76 -11.27 -6.10
N GLN A 15 7.28 -12.09 -5.20
CA GLN A 15 6.57 -13.25 -4.72
C GLN A 15 5.46 -12.84 -3.77
N ASP A 16 4.37 -13.61 -3.85
CA ASP A 16 3.37 -13.71 -2.82
C ASP A 16 4.07 -13.94 -1.45
N HIS A 17 3.69 -13.16 -0.44
CA HIS A 17 4.27 -13.23 0.90
C HIS A 17 4.22 -14.66 1.48
N ASN A 18 3.19 -15.46 1.14
CA ASN A 18 3.07 -16.86 1.51
C ASN A 18 4.23 -17.74 1.01
N ARG A 19 4.97 -17.29 0.00
CA ARG A 19 6.14 -17.99 -0.55
C ARG A 19 7.47 -17.38 -0.11
N ALA A 20 7.43 -16.13 0.35
CA ALA A 20 8.62 -15.35 0.66
C ALA A 20 9.01 -15.39 2.14
N THR A 21 8.11 -15.77 3.02
CA THR A 21 8.34 -15.85 4.47
C THR A 21 7.95 -17.20 5.04
N SER A 22 8.65 -17.62 6.09
CA SER A 22 8.36 -18.86 6.82
C SER A 22 7.07 -18.79 7.64
N ASP A 23 6.68 -17.60 8.06
CA ASP A 23 5.41 -17.32 8.71
C ASP A 23 4.69 -16.22 7.90
N PRO A 24 3.66 -16.58 7.12
CA PRO A 24 2.93 -15.62 6.29
C PRO A 24 2.05 -14.67 7.11
N GLU A 25 1.71 -15.00 8.34
CA GLU A 25 0.93 -14.15 9.23
C GLU A 25 1.86 -13.14 9.91
N ILE A 26 2.23 -12.08 9.18
CA ILE A 26 3.25 -11.10 9.59
C ILE A 26 2.84 -10.38 10.89
N TRP A 27 1.53 -10.15 11.09
CA TRP A 27 0.99 -9.52 12.30
C TRP A 27 1.38 -10.24 13.60
N ARG A 28 1.61 -11.57 13.55
CA ARG A 28 2.05 -12.36 14.72
C ARG A 28 3.44 -11.96 15.22
N LYS A 29 4.27 -11.37 14.36
CA LYS A 29 5.61 -10.90 14.74
C LYS A 29 5.55 -9.77 15.77
N ALA A 30 4.42 -9.08 15.89
CA ALA A 30 4.18 -8.06 16.90
C ALA A 30 4.42 -8.59 18.33
N ALA A 31 4.05 -9.85 18.59
CA ALA A 31 4.23 -10.46 19.91
C ALA A 31 5.70 -10.53 20.36
N ALA A 32 6.65 -10.62 19.42
CA ALA A 32 8.08 -10.63 19.76
C ALA A 32 8.57 -9.26 20.30
N PHE A 33 7.80 -8.20 20.09
CA PHE A 33 8.08 -6.83 20.53
C PHE A 33 7.10 -6.34 21.60
N ASP A 34 6.33 -7.25 22.19
CA ASP A 34 5.26 -6.92 23.16
C ASP A 34 4.26 -5.88 22.62
N MET A 35 3.94 -6.00 21.34
CA MET A 35 2.99 -5.13 20.65
C MET A 35 1.70 -5.90 20.32
N ALA A 36 0.59 -5.17 20.23
CA ALA A 36 -0.63 -5.70 19.63
C ALA A 36 -0.41 -5.93 18.12
N GLY A 37 -0.97 -7.00 17.58
CA GLY A 37 -0.97 -7.30 16.15
C GLY A 37 -2.36 -7.64 15.66
N GLU A 38 -2.71 -7.18 14.46
CA GLU A 38 -4.00 -7.44 13.83
C GLU A 38 -3.82 -7.55 12.32
N GLU A 39 -4.46 -8.57 11.71
CA GLU A 39 -4.61 -8.69 10.27
C GLU A 39 -5.94 -8.06 9.83
N VAL A 40 -5.95 -7.37 8.70
CA VAL A 40 -7.14 -6.72 8.16
C VAL A 40 -7.20 -6.89 6.64
N ASP A 41 -8.40 -7.05 6.09
CA ASP A 41 -8.62 -6.98 4.64
C ASP A 41 -8.27 -5.58 4.11
N GLY A 42 -7.07 -5.44 3.55
CA GLY A 42 -6.59 -4.17 2.98
C GLY A 42 -7.32 -3.74 1.71
N MET A 43 -8.18 -4.59 1.14
CA MET A 43 -9.08 -4.27 0.03
C MET A 43 -10.44 -3.74 0.49
N ASP A 44 -10.64 -3.57 1.81
CA ASP A 44 -11.82 -2.98 2.42
C ASP A 44 -11.45 -1.71 3.20
N VAL A 45 -11.76 -0.54 2.63
CA VAL A 45 -11.42 0.77 3.21
C VAL A 45 -12.04 0.96 4.60
N LEU A 46 -13.26 0.47 4.81
CA LEU A 46 -13.95 0.63 6.09
C LEU A 46 -13.37 -0.30 7.16
N ALA A 47 -12.96 -1.51 6.78
CA ALA A 47 -12.26 -2.43 7.69
C ALA A 47 -10.91 -1.86 8.11
N VAL A 48 -10.12 -1.35 7.17
CA VAL A 48 -8.82 -0.68 7.46
C VAL A 48 -9.01 0.53 8.36
N ARG A 49 -10.01 1.38 8.07
CA ARG A 49 -10.34 2.55 8.91
C ARG A 49 -10.65 2.13 10.35
N ALA A 50 -11.49 1.11 10.53
CA ALA A 50 -11.88 0.64 11.85
C ALA A 50 -10.68 0.06 12.63
N ALA A 51 -9.81 -0.72 11.97
CA ALA A 51 -8.60 -1.25 12.57
C ALA A 51 -7.61 -0.13 12.95
N ALA A 52 -7.40 0.83 12.05
CA ALA A 52 -6.56 2.00 12.32
C ALA A 52 -7.09 2.84 13.49
N GLN A 53 -8.40 3.02 13.58
CA GLN A 53 -9.01 3.75 14.69
C GLN A 53 -8.74 3.06 16.03
N ARG A 54 -8.93 1.75 16.13
CA ARG A 54 -8.60 0.98 17.35
C ARG A 54 -7.11 1.13 17.71
N ALA A 55 -6.22 1.03 16.73
CA ALA A 55 -4.79 1.19 16.94
C ALA A 55 -4.42 2.59 17.46
N ILE A 56 -5.04 3.64 16.91
CA ILE A 56 -4.84 5.03 17.34
C ILE A 56 -5.38 5.25 18.76
N GLU A 57 -6.58 4.74 19.07
CA GLU A 57 -7.20 4.84 20.40
C GLU A 57 -6.31 4.16 21.45
N ARG A 58 -5.81 2.95 21.14
CA ARG A 58 -4.86 2.24 21.98
C ARG A 58 -3.58 3.05 22.23
N ALA A 59 -2.97 3.59 21.18
CA ALA A 59 -1.76 4.41 21.31
C ALA A 59 -1.99 5.68 22.15
N ARG A 60 -3.14 6.35 21.95
CA ARG A 60 -3.53 7.53 22.75
C ARG A 60 -3.83 7.20 24.21
N ALA A 61 -4.29 6.00 24.51
CA ALA A 61 -4.47 5.51 25.87
C ALA A 61 -3.15 5.13 26.56
N GLY A 62 -2.02 5.19 25.85
CA GLY A 62 -0.70 4.80 26.40
C GLY A 62 -0.48 3.29 26.45
N GLU A 63 -1.30 2.51 25.76
CA GLU A 63 -1.23 1.05 25.74
C GLU A 63 -0.23 0.48 24.69
N GLY A 64 0.58 1.35 24.11
CA GLY A 64 1.63 1.01 23.16
C GLY A 64 1.18 0.96 21.70
N PRO A 65 2.09 0.64 20.79
CA PRO A 65 1.85 0.58 19.35
C PRO A 65 1.08 -0.68 18.94
N THR A 66 0.57 -0.66 17.71
CA THR A 66 -0.09 -1.81 17.08
C THR A 66 0.50 -2.06 15.70
N LEU A 67 0.84 -3.30 15.38
CA LEU A 67 1.21 -3.73 14.04
C LEU A 67 -0.05 -4.13 13.27
N LEU A 68 -0.42 -3.37 12.25
CA LEU A 68 -1.52 -3.71 11.35
C LEU A 68 -0.95 -4.33 10.07
N GLU A 69 -1.33 -5.57 9.78
CA GLU A 69 -1.05 -6.23 8.51
C GLU A 69 -2.26 -6.05 7.59
N CYS A 70 -2.13 -5.17 6.59
CA CYS A 70 -3.17 -4.94 5.60
C CYS A 70 -2.94 -5.86 4.39
N LEU A 71 -3.78 -6.87 4.20
CA LEU A 71 -3.72 -7.76 3.06
C LEU A 71 -4.22 -7.05 1.81
N THR A 72 -3.32 -6.73 0.90
CA THR A 72 -3.61 -5.98 -0.32
C THR A 72 -3.14 -6.73 -1.56
N TYR A 73 -3.63 -6.32 -2.72
CA TYR A 73 -3.18 -6.81 -4.01
C TYR A 73 -2.62 -5.69 -4.87
N ARG A 74 -1.46 -5.92 -5.47
CA ARG A 74 -0.86 -4.98 -6.41
C ARG A 74 -1.36 -5.25 -7.82
N PHE A 75 -2.19 -4.38 -8.36
CA PHE A 75 -2.80 -4.55 -9.69
C PHE A 75 -1.81 -4.52 -10.85
N ARG A 76 -0.73 -3.75 -10.74
CA ARG A 76 0.28 -3.63 -11.79
C ARG A 76 1.56 -4.39 -11.43
N GLY A 77 2.31 -4.78 -12.44
CA GLY A 77 3.66 -5.30 -12.29
C GLY A 77 4.57 -4.36 -11.49
N HIS A 78 5.75 -4.83 -11.07
CA HIS A 78 6.62 -4.04 -10.21
C HIS A 78 7.31 -2.88 -10.95
N SER A 79 7.38 -2.93 -12.27
CA SER A 79 7.93 -1.87 -13.14
C SER A 79 7.14 -1.78 -14.44
N LEU A 80 7.37 -0.70 -15.20
CA LEU A 80 6.75 -0.53 -16.52
C LEU A 80 7.21 -1.59 -17.53
N ALA A 81 8.42 -2.16 -17.34
CA ALA A 81 8.97 -3.21 -18.20
C ALA A 81 8.55 -4.62 -17.77
N ASP A 82 7.76 -4.77 -16.70
CA ASP A 82 7.28 -6.06 -16.24
C ASP A 82 6.07 -6.49 -17.09
N PRO A 83 6.19 -7.55 -17.92
CA PRO A 83 5.10 -8.00 -18.78
C PRO A 83 3.95 -8.64 -17.99
N ASP A 84 4.12 -8.82 -16.67
CA ASP A 84 3.11 -9.36 -15.75
C ASP A 84 2.54 -10.73 -16.20
N GLU A 85 3.40 -11.58 -16.77
CA GLU A 85 3.03 -12.89 -17.31
C GLU A 85 2.94 -13.98 -16.23
N LEU A 86 3.51 -13.73 -15.04
CA LEU A 86 3.61 -14.74 -13.98
C LEU A 86 2.32 -14.92 -13.20
N ARG A 87 1.38 -13.99 -13.31
CA ARG A 87 0.09 -14.03 -12.62
C ARG A 87 -1.02 -14.48 -13.56
N ALA A 88 -1.83 -15.43 -13.11
CA ALA A 88 -2.96 -15.93 -13.89
C ALA A 88 -3.99 -14.82 -14.16
N ALA A 89 -4.60 -14.82 -15.34
CA ALA A 89 -5.65 -13.86 -15.69
C ALA A 89 -6.84 -13.93 -14.70
N THR A 90 -7.21 -15.13 -14.28
CA THR A 90 -8.27 -15.37 -13.29
C THR A 90 -7.97 -14.77 -11.93
N GLU A 91 -6.70 -14.78 -11.49
CA GLU A 91 -6.26 -14.11 -10.27
C GLU A 91 -6.42 -12.59 -10.37
N LYS A 92 -5.95 -12.01 -11.48
CA LYS A 92 -6.07 -10.56 -11.71
C LYS A 92 -7.55 -10.13 -11.77
N GLU A 93 -8.39 -10.89 -12.41
CA GLU A 93 -9.83 -10.62 -12.52
C GLU A 93 -10.52 -10.71 -11.15
N PHE A 94 -10.21 -11.73 -10.36
CA PHE A 94 -10.71 -11.87 -8.98
C PHE A 94 -10.39 -10.63 -8.13
N TRP A 95 -9.13 -10.16 -8.18
CA TRP A 95 -8.72 -8.99 -7.40
C TRP A 95 -9.25 -7.68 -7.99
N ALA A 96 -9.39 -7.55 -9.30
CA ALA A 96 -9.98 -6.37 -9.94
C ALA A 96 -11.43 -6.13 -9.52
N GLN A 97 -12.19 -7.20 -9.24
CA GLN A 97 -13.54 -7.10 -8.70
C GLN A 97 -13.58 -6.63 -7.24
N ARG A 98 -12.45 -6.75 -6.54
CA ARG A 98 -12.27 -6.34 -5.14
C ARG A 98 -11.55 -5.00 -4.99
N ASP A 99 -11.43 -4.22 -6.06
CA ASP A 99 -10.81 -2.90 -6.04
C ASP A 99 -11.45 -2.03 -4.93
N PRO A 100 -10.67 -1.57 -3.93
CA PRO A 100 -11.20 -0.88 -2.76
C PRO A 100 -11.87 0.45 -3.11
N ILE A 101 -11.39 1.13 -4.17
CA ILE A 101 -11.96 2.40 -4.61
C ILE A 101 -13.35 2.17 -5.20
N LYS A 102 -13.47 1.19 -6.12
CA LYS A 102 -14.76 0.86 -6.75
C LYS A 102 -15.78 0.34 -5.76
N ARG A 103 -15.33 -0.51 -4.81
CA ARG A 103 -16.18 -1.06 -3.79
C ARG A 103 -16.73 0.04 -2.88
N LEU A 104 -15.86 0.91 -2.34
CA LEU A 104 -16.29 2.02 -1.50
C LEU A 104 -17.23 2.97 -2.25
N ALA A 105 -16.93 3.30 -3.51
CA ALA A 105 -17.79 4.14 -4.34
C ALA A 105 -19.20 3.55 -4.47
N ALA A 106 -19.29 2.24 -4.78
CA ALA A 106 -20.56 1.54 -4.89
C ALA A 106 -21.35 1.55 -3.58
N ASP A 107 -20.69 1.29 -2.45
CA ASP A 107 -21.29 1.29 -1.11
C ASP A 107 -21.82 2.69 -0.74
N LEU A 108 -21.07 3.74 -1.02
CA LEU A 108 -21.48 5.12 -0.74
C LEU A 108 -22.66 5.55 -1.60
N ILE A 109 -22.69 5.19 -2.89
CA ILE A 109 -23.83 5.48 -3.78
C ILE A 109 -25.05 4.70 -3.30
N ALA A 110 -24.92 3.41 -2.99
CA ALA A 110 -26.03 2.59 -2.51
C ALA A 110 -26.63 3.10 -1.19
N ALA A 111 -25.78 3.67 -0.33
CA ALA A 111 -26.21 4.32 0.91
C ALA A 111 -26.80 5.73 0.72
N GLY A 112 -26.77 6.28 -0.50
CA GLY A 112 -27.24 7.63 -0.80
C GLY A 112 -26.37 8.75 -0.18
N LEU A 113 -25.11 8.43 0.15
CA LEU A 113 -24.18 9.37 0.80
C LEU A 113 -23.40 10.20 -0.22
N VAL A 114 -23.30 9.74 -1.46
CA VAL A 114 -22.60 10.42 -2.55
C VAL A 114 -23.29 10.11 -3.89
N SER A 115 -23.25 11.03 -4.82
CA SER A 115 -23.68 10.85 -6.20
C SER A 115 -22.50 10.50 -7.12
N GLU A 116 -22.77 9.93 -8.29
CA GLU A 116 -21.75 9.72 -9.31
C GLU A 116 -21.07 11.03 -9.77
N GLY A 117 -21.82 12.14 -9.75
CA GLY A 117 -21.28 13.45 -10.10
C GLY A 117 -20.23 13.94 -9.10
N GLU A 118 -20.48 13.77 -7.81
CA GLU A 118 -19.53 14.12 -6.75
C GLU A 118 -18.29 13.23 -6.78
N LEU A 119 -18.43 11.94 -7.08
CA LEU A 119 -17.25 11.07 -7.26
C LEU A 119 -16.37 11.51 -8.43
N LYS A 120 -16.96 11.91 -9.56
CA LYS A 120 -16.20 12.43 -10.70
C LYS A 120 -15.54 13.78 -10.41
N GLU A 121 -16.11 14.58 -9.51
CA GLU A 121 -15.46 15.81 -9.05
C GLU A 121 -14.23 15.49 -8.23
N ILE A 122 -14.34 14.56 -7.27
CA ILE A 122 -13.19 14.09 -6.47
C ILE A 122 -12.08 13.54 -7.38
N GLU A 123 -12.41 12.74 -8.39
CA GLU A 123 -11.42 12.25 -9.37
C GLU A 123 -10.69 13.40 -10.07
N ARG A 124 -11.42 14.43 -10.50
CA ARG A 124 -10.81 15.61 -11.16
C ARG A 124 -9.90 16.41 -10.24
N GLU A 125 -10.31 16.57 -8.97
CA GLU A 125 -9.49 17.25 -7.97
C GLU A 125 -8.19 16.50 -7.70
N VAL A 126 -8.26 15.16 -7.57
CA VAL A 126 -7.07 14.31 -7.38
C VAL A 126 -6.16 14.35 -8.61
N ASP A 127 -6.71 14.28 -9.83
CA ASP A 127 -5.93 14.36 -11.06
C ASP A 127 -5.20 15.72 -11.20
N ALA A 128 -5.86 16.80 -10.80
CA ALA A 128 -5.24 18.12 -10.77
C ALA A 128 -4.11 18.20 -9.75
N GLU A 129 -4.31 17.69 -8.53
CA GLU A 129 -3.27 17.63 -7.49
C GLU A 129 -2.05 16.80 -7.93
N ILE A 130 -2.28 15.64 -8.57
CA ILE A 130 -1.19 14.82 -9.11
C ILE A 130 -0.44 15.55 -10.23
N SER A 131 -1.14 16.28 -11.10
CA SER A 131 -0.51 17.08 -12.15
C SER A 131 0.38 18.19 -11.57
N ASP A 132 -0.10 18.90 -10.57
CA ASP A 132 0.68 19.91 -9.84
C ASP A 132 1.92 19.29 -9.15
N CYS A 133 1.79 18.10 -8.56
CA CYS A 133 2.92 17.38 -7.98
C CYS A 133 3.99 17.03 -9.03
N VAL A 134 3.58 16.63 -10.22
CA VAL A 134 4.50 16.33 -11.34
C VAL A 134 5.23 17.60 -11.79
N GLU A 135 4.49 18.69 -11.99
CA GLU A 135 5.08 19.99 -12.37
C GLU A 135 6.05 20.50 -11.30
N PHE A 136 5.68 20.39 -10.03
CA PHE A 136 6.57 20.74 -8.91
C PHE A 136 7.87 19.94 -8.97
N ALA A 137 7.80 18.62 -9.17
CA ALA A 137 8.98 17.76 -9.23
C ALA A 137 9.86 18.07 -10.43
N LEU A 138 9.28 18.37 -11.59
CA LEU A 138 10.03 18.74 -12.81
C LEU A 138 10.67 20.11 -12.72
N ALA A 139 10.07 21.04 -11.98
CA ALA A 139 10.61 22.38 -11.78
C ALA A 139 11.64 22.47 -10.65
N ALA A 140 11.74 21.43 -9.80
CA ALA A 140 12.68 21.41 -8.69
C ALA A 140 14.13 21.41 -9.20
N PRO A 141 15.03 22.17 -8.55
CA PRO A 141 16.45 22.14 -8.89
C PRO A 141 17.06 20.78 -8.56
N GLU A 142 18.05 20.37 -9.35
CA GLU A 142 18.87 19.20 -9.01
C GLU A 142 19.58 19.42 -7.66
N PRO A 143 19.69 18.38 -6.81
CA PRO A 143 20.41 18.49 -5.54
C PRO A 143 21.87 18.90 -5.75
N ASP A 144 22.37 19.81 -4.90
CA ASP A 144 23.77 20.20 -4.94
C ASP A 144 24.66 19.06 -4.42
N GLY A 145 25.88 18.94 -4.99
CA GLY A 145 26.81 17.88 -4.59
C GLY A 145 27.22 17.93 -3.11
N SER A 146 27.09 19.07 -2.45
CA SER A 146 27.31 19.20 -1.00
C SER A 146 26.28 18.46 -0.15
N GLU A 147 25.13 18.10 -0.73
CA GLU A 147 24.10 17.36 -0.02
C GLU A 147 24.40 15.86 0.12
N LEU A 148 25.37 15.33 -0.64
CA LEU A 148 25.74 13.91 -0.59
C LEU A 148 26.12 13.41 0.81
N THR A 149 26.61 14.28 1.66
CA THR A 149 27.06 13.94 3.02
C THR A 149 26.15 14.49 4.10
N ARG A 150 25.09 15.22 3.74
CA ARG A 150 24.11 15.75 4.70
C ARG A 150 23.15 14.66 5.13
N TYR A 151 22.58 14.81 6.31
CA TYR A 151 21.54 13.94 6.87
C TYR A 151 21.95 12.46 7.04
N ILE A 152 23.26 12.15 7.01
CA ILE A 152 23.79 10.80 7.29
C ILE A 152 23.77 10.53 8.80
N TRP A 153 23.99 11.54 9.60
CA TRP A 153 23.98 11.50 11.05
C TRP A 153 22.95 12.50 11.60
N ALA A 154 22.53 12.29 12.84
CA ALA A 154 21.75 13.31 13.52
C ALA A 154 22.61 14.59 13.65
N GLU A 155 22.06 15.71 13.21
CA GLU A 155 22.67 17.02 13.40
C GLU A 155 22.24 17.52 14.79
N ASP A 156 23.20 18.08 15.58
CA ASP A 156 22.96 18.64 16.89
C ASP A 156 22.19 19.98 16.83
#